data_275e04b619da0e8afda408cd9d6d5216
#
_entry.id   275e04b619da0e8afda408cd9d6d5216
#
_cell.length_a   1.000
_cell.length_b   1.000
_cell.length_c   1.000
_cell.angle_alpha   90.00
_cell.angle_beta   90.00
_cell.angle_gamma   90.00
#
_symmetry.space_group_name_H-M   'P 1'
#
loop_
_entity.id
_entity.type
_entity.pdbx_description
1 polymer ?
#
loop_
_entity_poly.entity_id
_entity_poly.type
_entity_poly.pdbx_seq_one_letter_code
_entity_poly.pdbx_strand_id
1 'polypeptide(L)'
;MRYANNIKGRKIEVSFSGEKAICRDCGSEVHGRKGRIRAAYWKHPNNSDCDRWYEPITKWHIDWQNEFPKEYQEISLLDKETGEIHRADIQLPSGFVIEVQNSPIKIDEIEQREKFYGKNGLVWILNGNNLAKQSRVSYNFEKQIFAISSEIPSYIEEFSDYNMDSINEMFWDSNLMNEIRNHDTIKNIDNQNGNYYWFEFKAPINFDKLVEKIDNELYQILTDLYGYKKYREIIEHFETKIHFVSEDRFLNVGLDKLYWRKFIDLMEYPVFIDNIEGLPYNCVLWYQKKQIIEKNDLIKDLIKNNNWL
;
A
#
# COMPACT_ATOMS: atom_id res chain seq x y z
N MET A 1 -24.67 -1.43 1.48
CA MET A 1 -23.97 -2.23 0.47
C MET A 1 -23.76 -1.41 -0.80
N ARG A 2 -22.67 -1.60 -1.48
CA ARG A 2 -22.34 -0.94 -2.77
C ARG A 2 -23.03 -1.61 -3.94
N TYR A 3 -23.11 -2.93 -3.91
CA TYR A 3 -23.63 -3.73 -5.01
C TYR A 3 -24.92 -4.46 -4.65
N ALA A 4 -25.82 -4.57 -5.63
CA ALA A 4 -26.98 -5.43 -5.62
C ALA A 4 -27.10 -6.14 -6.98
N ASN A 5 -28.02 -7.06 -7.13
CA ASN A 5 -28.33 -7.69 -8.40
C ASN A 5 -29.52 -7.03 -9.09
N ASN A 6 -29.39 -6.74 -10.37
CA ASN A 6 -30.55 -6.40 -11.18
C ASN A 6 -31.44 -7.63 -11.41
N ILE A 7 -32.58 -7.45 -12.06
CA ILE A 7 -33.54 -8.54 -12.38
C ILE A 7 -32.93 -9.66 -13.26
N LYS A 8 -31.78 -9.40 -13.92
CA LYS A 8 -31.04 -10.39 -14.72
C LYS A 8 -29.90 -11.05 -13.92
N GLY A 9 -29.86 -10.84 -12.59
CA GLY A 9 -28.81 -11.38 -11.72
C GLY A 9 -27.43 -10.72 -11.85
N ARG A 10 -27.30 -9.61 -12.59
CA ARG A 10 -26.02 -8.92 -12.76
C ARG A 10 -25.74 -7.99 -11.59
N LYS A 11 -24.52 -8.01 -11.10
CA LYS A 11 -23.97 -7.13 -10.08
C LYS A 11 -23.93 -5.67 -10.57
N ILE A 12 -24.69 -4.78 -9.92
CA ILE A 12 -24.84 -3.37 -10.28
C ILE A 12 -24.62 -2.45 -9.08
N GLU A 13 -24.16 -1.24 -9.36
CA GLU A 13 -24.14 -0.10 -8.44
C GLU A 13 -25.40 0.75 -8.64
N VAL A 14 -25.68 1.62 -7.66
CA VAL A 14 -26.82 2.55 -7.74
C VAL A 14 -26.61 3.60 -8.83
N SER A 15 -27.52 3.67 -9.80
CA SER A 15 -27.53 4.67 -10.88
C SER A 15 -28.28 5.93 -10.47
N PHE A 16 -29.41 5.79 -9.79
CA PHE A 16 -30.23 6.92 -9.31
C PHE A 16 -30.95 6.57 -8.00
N SER A 17 -31.40 7.60 -7.27
CA SER A 17 -32.11 7.40 -6.01
C SER A 17 -33.50 6.83 -6.25
N GLY A 18 -33.88 5.77 -5.51
CA GLY A 18 -35.13 5.04 -5.66
C GLY A 18 -35.06 3.89 -6.67
N GLU A 19 -33.93 3.68 -7.33
CA GLU A 19 -33.72 2.48 -8.16
C GLU A 19 -33.94 1.20 -7.34
N LYS A 20 -34.58 0.19 -7.94
CA LYS A 20 -34.88 -1.09 -7.30
C LYS A 20 -33.92 -2.17 -7.78
N ALA A 21 -33.47 -3.00 -6.86
CA ALA A 21 -32.62 -4.15 -7.13
C ALA A 21 -32.87 -5.25 -6.08
N ILE A 22 -32.16 -6.36 -6.21
CA ILE A 22 -32.25 -7.52 -5.31
C ILE A 22 -30.98 -7.60 -4.47
N CYS A 23 -31.15 -7.71 -3.15
CA CYS A 23 -30.02 -7.96 -2.26
C CYS A 23 -29.33 -9.28 -2.61
N ARG A 24 -28.02 -9.24 -2.62
CA ARG A 24 -27.20 -10.42 -2.99
C ARG A 24 -27.15 -11.48 -1.90
N ASP A 25 -27.41 -11.09 -0.65
CA ASP A 25 -27.31 -11.98 0.51
C ASP A 25 -28.66 -12.64 0.82
N CYS A 26 -29.72 -11.84 0.96
CA CYS A 26 -31.03 -12.35 1.40
C CYS A 26 -32.08 -12.43 0.28
N GLY A 27 -31.79 -11.98 -0.94
CA GLY A 27 -32.74 -12.01 -2.06
C GLY A 27 -33.90 -11.00 -1.96
N SER A 28 -33.96 -10.15 -0.93
CA SER A 28 -35.00 -9.14 -0.76
C SER A 28 -34.81 -7.93 -1.68
N GLU A 29 -35.89 -7.22 -1.98
CA GLU A 29 -35.83 -5.94 -2.70
C GLU A 29 -35.03 -4.90 -1.90
N VAL A 30 -34.17 -4.17 -2.57
CA VAL A 30 -33.39 -3.05 -2.03
C VAL A 30 -33.54 -1.80 -2.90
N HIS A 31 -33.44 -0.64 -2.27
CA HIS A 31 -33.61 0.64 -2.92
C HIS A 31 -32.32 1.43 -2.96
N GLY A 32 -31.99 1.96 -4.11
CA GLY A 32 -30.84 2.83 -4.34
C GLY A 32 -30.97 4.14 -3.56
N ARG A 33 -29.89 4.54 -2.90
CA ARG A 33 -29.72 5.84 -2.26
C ARG A 33 -28.53 6.54 -2.90
N LYS A 34 -28.79 7.66 -3.55
CA LYS A 34 -27.76 8.46 -4.22
C LYS A 34 -27.98 9.94 -3.91
N GLY A 35 -27.13 10.52 -3.10
CA GLY A 35 -27.14 11.92 -2.71
C GLY A 35 -25.88 12.65 -3.23
N ARG A 36 -25.79 13.95 -2.94
CA ARG A 36 -24.64 14.79 -3.33
C ARG A 36 -23.44 14.63 -2.39
N ILE A 37 -23.66 14.20 -1.14
CA ILE A 37 -22.64 14.24 -0.08
C ILE A 37 -22.14 12.83 0.24
N ARG A 38 -23.03 11.83 0.24
CA ARG A 38 -22.70 10.45 0.60
C ARG A 38 -22.50 9.60 -0.65
N ALA A 39 -21.61 8.62 -0.55
CA ALA A 39 -21.47 7.59 -1.56
C ALA A 39 -22.84 6.92 -1.84
N ALA A 40 -23.10 6.55 -3.10
CA ALA A 40 -24.31 5.85 -3.46
C ALA A 40 -24.30 4.41 -2.87
N TYR A 41 -25.44 3.95 -2.36
CA TYR A 41 -25.56 2.63 -1.75
C TYR A 41 -26.96 2.05 -1.86
N TRP A 42 -27.07 0.73 -1.78
CA TRP A 42 -28.32 0.02 -1.69
C TRP A 42 -28.75 -0.16 -0.22
N LYS A 43 -30.05 -0.01 0.06
CA LYS A 43 -30.63 -0.11 1.39
C LYS A 43 -31.92 -0.92 1.38
N HIS A 44 -32.11 -1.76 2.39
CA HIS A 44 -33.39 -2.44 2.60
C HIS A 44 -34.47 -1.43 3.02
N PRO A 45 -35.74 -1.61 2.59
CA PRO A 45 -36.82 -0.66 2.86
C PRO A 45 -37.08 -0.41 4.36
N ASN A 46 -37.01 -1.44 5.17
CA ASN A 46 -37.39 -1.44 6.56
C ASN A 46 -36.25 -1.19 7.56
N ASN A 47 -35.12 -0.61 7.13
CA ASN A 47 -33.90 -0.42 7.94
C ASN A 47 -33.33 -1.70 8.56
N SER A 48 -33.80 -2.88 8.18
CA SER A 48 -33.27 -4.16 8.61
C SER A 48 -32.21 -4.58 7.61
N ASP A 49 -30.94 -4.35 7.94
CA ASP A 49 -29.86 -4.94 7.17
C ASP A 49 -29.82 -6.44 7.45
N CYS A 50 -29.66 -7.23 6.42
CA CYS A 50 -29.55 -8.69 6.54
C CYS A 50 -28.17 -9.12 7.05
N ASP A 51 -27.17 -8.25 6.96
CA ASP A 51 -25.87 -8.40 7.56
C ASP A 51 -25.78 -7.54 8.82
N ARG A 52 -25.52 -8.15 9.97
CA ARG A 52 -25.40 -7.48 11.27
C ARG A 52 -24.15 -6.59 11.35
N TRP A 53 -23.15 -6.85 10.51
CA TRP A 53 -21.89 -6.12 10.49
C TRP A 53 -21.89 -4.95 9.49
N TYR A 54 -23.07 -4.47 9.15
CA TYR A 54 -23.23 -3.36 8.23
C TYR A 54 -22.58 -2.08 8.74
N GLU A 55 -21.71 -1.51 7.92
CA GLU A 55 -21.15 -0.18 8.09
C GLU A 55 -21.61 0.76 6.94
N PRO A 56 -21.92 2.04 7.23
CA PRO A 56 -22.21 3.02 6.19
C PRO A 56 -21.02 3.18 5.25
N ILE A 57 -21.24 2.92 3.96
CA ILE A 57 -20.19 3.00 2.96
C ILE A 57 -19.72 4.44 2.76
N THR A 58 -18.40 4.67 2.79
CA THR A 58 -17.77 5.97 2.58
C THR A 58 -17.00 5.98 1.25
N LYS A 59 -16.60 7.18 0.80
CA LYS A 59 -15.73 7.29 -0.38
C LYS A 59 -14.41 6.56 -0.17
N TRP A 60 -13.79 6.70 0.99
CA TRP A 60 -12.54 6.02 1.35
C TRP A 60 -12.68 4.49 1.27
N HIS A 61 -13.78 3.95 1.77
CA HIS A 61 -14.07 2.52 1.68
C HIS A 61 -14.17 2.05 0.21
N ILE A 62 -14.89 2.84 -0.63
CA ILE A 62 -14.99 2.56 -2.07
C ILE A 62 -13.63 2.67 -2.75
N ASP A 63 -12.82 3.65 -2.38
CA ASP A 63 -11.48 3.85 -2.95
C ASP A 63 -10.61 2.62 -2.68
N TRP A 64 -10.64 2.05 -1.45
CA TRP A 64 -9.96 0.80 -1.15
C TRP A 64 -10.51 -0.40 -1.93
N GLN A 65 -11.83 -0.53 -2.02
CA GLN A 65 -12.41 -1.60 -2.84
C GLN A 65 -11.99 -1.50 -4.31
N ASN A 66 -11.88 -0.28 -4.85
CA ASN A 66 -11.48 -0.05 -6.25
C ASN A 66 -10.03 -0.43 -6.57
N GLU A 67 -9.18 -0.62 -5.57
CA GLU A 67 -7.83 -1.16 -5.78
C GLU A 67 -7.82 -2.64 -6.19
N PHE A 68 -8.98 -3.31 -6.05
CA PHE A 68 -9.14 -4.73 -6.39
C PHE A 68 -10.17 -4.91 -7.52
N PRO A 69 -10.05 -5.98 -8.32
CA PRO A 69 -11.06 -6.34 -9.33
C PRO A 69 -12.47 -6.38 -8.76
N LYS A 70 -13.45 -5.94 -9.55
CA LYS A 70 -14.85 -5.84 -9.15
C LYS A 70 -15.45 -7.18 -8.70
N GLU A 71 -14.98 -8.27 -9.26
CA GLU A 71 -15.36 -9.63 -8.89
C GLU A 71 -14.93 -10.03 -7.47
N TYR A 72 -13.93 -9.37 -6.88
CA TYR A 72 -13.46 -9.63 -5.51
C TYR A 72 -14.15 -8.75 -4.46
N GLN A 73 -14.88 -7.73 -4.88
CA GLN A 73 -15.49 -6.72 -3.98
C GLN A 73 -16.86 -7.18 -3.49
N GLU A 74 -17.17 -6.90 -2.21
CA GLU A 74 -18.43 -7.27 -1.54
C GLU A 74 -18.88 -8.70 -1.84
N ILE A 75 -18.17 -9.69 -1.32
CA ILE A 75 -18.45 -11.12 -1.51
C ILE A 75 -19.23 -11.66 -0.31
N SER A 76 -20.40 -12.19 -0.59
CA SER A 76 -21.24 -12.83 0.42
C SER A 76 -20.72 -14.24 0.72
N LEU A 77 -20.41 -14.49 1.97
CA LEU A 77 -19.90 -15.77 2.48
C LEU A 77 -20.93 -16.42 3.39
N LEU A 78 -21.18 -17.69 3.17
CA LEU A 78 -22.09 -18.51 3.97
C LEU A 78 -21.27 -19.46 4.86
N ASP A 79 -21.45 -19.35 6.16
CA ASP A 79 -21.00 -20.41 7.07
C ASP A 79 -22.00 -21.57 7.01
N LYS A 80 -21.56 -22.73 6.51
CA LYS A 80 -22.43 -23.90 6.32
C LYS A 80 -22.84 -24.56 7.64
N GLU A 81 -22.10 -24.32 8.72
CA GLU A 81 -22.37 -24.91 10.03
C GLU A 81 -23.43 -24.11 10.79
N THR A 82 -23.32 -22.78 10.76
CA THR A 82 -24.22 -21.87 11.47
C THR A 82 -25.37 -21.34 10.61
N GLY A 83 -25.22 -21.38 9.28
CA GLY A 83 -26.13 -20.76 8.33
C GLY A 83 -26.02 -19.23 8.28
N GLU A 84 -25.05 -18.63 8.96
CA GLU A 84 -24.82 -17.19 8.94
C GLU A 84 -24.23 -16.74 7.61
N ILE A 85 -24.70 -15.57 7.13
CA ILE A 85 -24.19 -14.95 5.91
C ILE A 85 -23.60 -13.59 6.27
N HIS A 86 -22.35 -13.39 5.93
CA HIS A 86 -21.68 -12.10 6.05
C HIS A 86 -21.01 -11.70 4.76
N ARG A 87 -20.87 -10.39 4.55
CA ARG A 87 -20.31 -9.82 3.32
C ARG A 87 -18.94 -9.27 3.60
N ALA A 88 -17.92 -9.96 3.10
CA ALA A 88 -16.55 -9.47 3.09
C ALA A 88 -16.42 -8.25 2.15
N ASP A 89 -15.70 -7.22 2.58
CA ASP A 89 -15.44 -6.05 1.74
C ASP A 89 -14.69 -6.42 0.46
N ILE A 90 -13.66 -7.26 0.62
CA ILE A 90 -12.89 -7.82 -0.50
C ILE A 90 -12.56 -9.27 -0.13
N GLN A 91 -12.77 -10.20 -1.08
CA GLN A 91 -12.29 -11.57 -0.99
C GLN A 91 -11.46 -11.91 -2.21
N LEU A 92 -10.22 -12.33 -1.98
CA LEU A 92 -9.32 -12.79 -3.05
C LEU A 92 -9.70 -14.19 -3.54
N PRO A 93 -9.25 -14.62 -4.73
CA PRO A 93 -9.52 -15.97 -5.26
C PRO A 93 -9.05 -17.12 -4.36
N SER A 94 -8.06 -16.86 -3.52
CA SER A 94 -7.58 -17.80 -2.48
C SER A 94 -8.56 -18.02 -1.34
N GLY A 95 -9.59 -17.20 -1.23
CA GLY A 95 -10.49 -17.13 -0.08
C GLY A 95 -10.06 -16.13 0.99
N PHE A 96 -8.85 -15.55 0.88
CA PHE A 96 -8.33 -14.55 1.81
C PHE A 96 -9.22 -13.30 1.83
N VAL A 97 -9.51 -12.78 3.02
CA VAL A 97 -10.42 -11.65 3.22
C VAL A 97 -9.65 -10.38 3.61
N ILE A 98 -10.10 -9.25 3.09
CA ILE A 98 -9.62 -7.92 3.46
C ILE A 98 -10.85 -7.13 3.92
N GLU A 99 -10.88 -6.78 5.21
CA GLU A 99 -11.92 -5.94 5.82
C GLU A 99 -11.46 -4.49 5.90
N VAL A 100 -12.27 -3.57 5.40
CA VAL A 100 -11.98 -2.14 5.29
C VAL A 100 -12.86 -1.37 6.28
N GLN A 101 -12.34 -1.09 7.47
CA GLN A 101 -13.10 -0.54 8.58
C GLN A 101 -12.89 0.97 8.73
N ASN A 102 -13.97 1.74 8.56
CA ASN A 102 -13.92 3.21 8.64
C ASN A 102 -14.31 3.77 10.01
N SER A 103 -15.12 3.07 10.78
CA SER A 103 -15.62 3.50 12.09
C SER A 103 -15.20 2.55 13.22
N PRO A 104 -15.26 3.01 14.47
CA PRO A 104 -14.99 2.14 15.62
C PRO A 104 -15.89 0.91 15.61
N ILE A 105 -15.31 -0.24 15.91
CA ILE A 105 -15.95 -1.55 15.96
C ILE A 105 -15.96 -2.06 17.40
N LYS A 106 -16.95 -2.87 17.77
CA LYS A 106 -17.04 -3.47 19.10
C LYS A 106 -16.12 -4.68 19.19
N ILE A 107 -15.61 -4.93 20.39
CA ILE A 107 -14.68 -6.07 20.66
C ILE A 107 -15.32 -7.40 20.27
N ASP A 108 -16.54 -7.63 20.70
CA ASP A 108 -17.29 -8.86 20.39
C ASP A 108 -17.54 -9.04 18.88
N GLU A 109 -17.67 -7.95 18.15
CA GLU A 109 -17.80 -7.99 16.69
C GLU A 109 -16.45 -8.30 16.01
N ILE A 110 -15.32 -7.80 16.53
CA ILE A 110 -13.98 -8.17 16.04
C ILE A 110 -13.79 -9.68 16.17
N GLU A 111 -14.02 -10.24 17.35
CA GLU A 111 -13.89 -11.67 17.62
C GLU A 111 -14.76 -12.51 16.69
N GLN A 112 -16.01 -12.07 16.47
CA GLN A 112 -16.94 -12.75 15.56
C GLN A 112 -16.44 -12.72 14.11
N ARG A 113 -16.00 -11.56 13.61
CA ARG A 113 -15.48 -11.42 12.25
C ARG A 113 -14.20 -12.22 12.04
N GLU A 114 -13.28 -12.17 12.98
CA GLU A 114 -12.03 -12.94 12.92
C GLU A 114 -12.30 -14.45 12.96
N LYS A 115 -13.20 -14.90 13.77
CA LYS A 115 -13.64 -16.31 13.79
C LYS A 115 -14.30 -16.74 12.48
N PHE A 116 -15.11 -15.86 11.87
CA PHE A 116 -15.85 -16.15 10.65
C PHE A 116 -14.93 -16.17 9.42
N TYR A 117 -14.10 -15.11 9.25
CA TYR A 117 -13.26 -14.93 8.07
C TYR A 117 -11.88 -15.57 8.18
N GLY A 118 -11.35 -15.70 9.38
CA GLY A 118 -9.96 -16.08 9.64
C GLY A 118 -9.56 -17.46 9.14
N LYS A 119 -10.52 -18.35 8.90
CA LYS A 119 -10.28 -19.71 8.37
C LYS A 119 -9.45 -19.72 7.06
N ASN A 120 -9.58 -18.68 6.27
CA ASN A 120 -8.87 -18.52 4.99
C ASN A 120 -7.84 -17.39 5.00
N GLY A 121 -7.62 -16.79 6.17
CA GLY A 121 -6.80 -15.60 6.34
C GLY A 121 -7.59 -14.30 6.23
N LEU A 122 -7.19 -13.34 7.05
CA LEU A 122 -7.83 -12.03 7.17
C LEU A 122 -6.77 -10.95 7.33
N VAL A 123 -7.03 -9.76 6.80
CA VAL A 123 -6.35 -8.51 7.20
C VAL A 123 -7.38 -7.42 7.43
N TRP A 124 -7.04 -6.51 8.33
CA TRP A 124 -7.80 -5.31 8.60
C TRP A 124 -7.13 -4.08 7.99
N ILE A 125 -7.92 -3.25 7.31
CA ILE A 125 -7.51 -1.92 6.87
C ILE A 125 -8.37 -0.91 7.60
N LEU A 126 -7.75 -0.09 8.44
CA LEU A 126 -8.44 0.88 9.30
C LEU A 126 -8.22 2.30 8.78
N ASN A 127 -9.29 3.13 8.83
CA ASN A 127 -9.18 4.54 8.49
C ASN A 127 -8.71 5.38 9.68
N GLY A 128 -7.45 5.76 9.67
CA GLY A 128 -6.84 6.57 10.72
C GLY A 128 -7.48 7.94 10.92
N ASN A 129 -8.00 8.59 9.87
CA ASN A 129 -8.63 9.91 9.98
C ASN A 129 -9.80 9.97 10.96
N ASN A 130 -10.65 8.96 10.97
CA ASN A 130 -11.82 8.92 11.86
C ASN A 130 -11.46 8.56 13.29
N LEU A 131 -10.37 7.90 13.43
CA LEU A 131 -9.91 7.31 14.65
C LEU A 131 -8.89 8.23 15.32
N ALA A 132 -8.25 9.11 14.53
CA ALA A 132 -7.12 9.93 14.93
C ALA A 132 -7.48 11.34 15.41
N LYS A 133 -8.73 11.66 15.65
CA LYS A 133 -9.09 13.00 16.19
C LYS A 133 -8.28 13.39 17.46
N GLN A 134 -7.50 12.48 18.01
CA GLN A 134 -6.67 12.67 19.17
C GLN A 134 -5.35 11.85 19.17
N SER A 135 -4.98 11.21 18.06
CA SER A 135 -3.76 10.39 17.98
C SER A 135 -2.82 10.97 16.95
N ARG A 136 -1.60 11.25 17.39
CA ARG A 136 -0.50 11.66 16.49
C ARG A 136 0.43 10.48 16.32
N VAL A 137 0.65 10.08 15.08
CA VAL A 137 1.85 9.33 14.73
C VAL A 137 2.94 10.38 14.55
N SER A 138 3.79 10.50 15.52
CA SER A 138 5.00 11.32 15.36
C SER A 138 6.07 10.45 14.74
N TYR A 139 6.46 10.81 13.54
CA TYR A 139 7.66 10.32 12.92
C TYR A 139 8.87 11.01 13.53
N ASN A 140 9.72 10.25 14.17
CA ASN A 140 11.14 10.56 14.19
C ASN A 140 11.80 9.62 13.19
N PHE A 141 11.83 10.02 11.90
CA PHE A 141 12.80 9.49 10.99
C PHE A 141 14.16 10.01 11.44
N GLU A 142 14.87 9.19 12.15
CA GLU A 142 16.31 9.30 12.18
C GLU A 142 16.78 8.56 10.92
N LYS A 143 17.45 9.22 10.09
CA LYS A 143 18.25 8.93 8.90
C LYS A 143 18.24 7.48 8.39
N GLN A 144 17.72 7.24 7.20
CA GLN A 144 18.13 6.10 6.39
C GLN A 144 19.32 6.52 5.53
N ILE A 145 20.48 5.93 5.74
CA ILE A 145 21.67 6.21 4.96
C ILE A 145 21.89 5.04 3.99
N PHE A 146 21.85 5.34 2.71
CA PHE A 146 22.13 4.40 1.64
C PHE A 146 23.40 4.83 0.91
N ALA A 147 24.22 3.87 0.58
CA ALA A 147 25.28 4.05 -0.38
C ALA A 147 24.88 3.42 -1.71
N ILE A 148 24.95 4.18 -2.76
CA ILE A 148 24.88 3.65 -4.12
C ILE A 148 26.29 3.51 -4.60
N SER A 149 26.71 2.28 -4.85
CA SER A 149 27.97 2.01 -5.52
C SER A 149 27.71 1.58 -6.95
N SER A 150 28.43 2.20 -7.87
CA SER A 150 28.58 1.70 -9.22
C SER A 150 30.05 1.33 -9.39
N GLU A 151 30.36 0.04 -9.31
CA GLU A 151 31.72 -0.43 -9.55
C GLU A 151 31.82 -0.94 -10.99
N ILE A 152 32.68 -0.29 -11.79
CA ILE A 152 33.32 -0.98 -12.89
C ILE A 152 34.50 -1.69 -12.26
N PRO A 153 34.61 -3.02 -12.36
CA PRO A 153 35.76 -3.73 -11.79
C PRO A 153 37.05 -3.20 -12.37
N SER A 154 37.85 -2.56 -11.54
CA SER A 154 39.16 -1.97 -11.92
C SER A 154 40.22 -2.99 -12.41
N TYR A 155 39.89 -4.28 -12.33
CA TYR A 155 40.77 -5.38 -12.72
C TYR A 155 40.56 -5.90 -14.15
N ILE A 156 39.69 -5.28 -14.95
CA ILE A 156 39.50 -5.66 -16.34
C ILE A 156 40.36 -4.73 -17.19
N GLU A 157 41.51 -5.21 -17.61
CA GLU A 157 42.48 -4.46 -18.48
C GLU A 157 41.80 -3.92 -19.75
N GLU A 158 40.74 -4.56 -20.24
CA GLU A 158 39.95 -4.14 -21.41
C GLU A 158 39.22 -2.81 -21.21
N PHE A 159 39.08 -2.33 -19.97
CA PHE A 159 38.38 -1.07 -19.65
C PHE A 159 39.32 0.08 -19.24
N SER A 160 40.62 -0.09 -19.38
CA SER A 160 41.61 0.97 -19.10
C SER A 160 41.41 2.24 -19.96
N ASP A 161 40.70 2.12 -21.07
CA ASP A 161 40.40 3.24 -21.98
C ASP A 161 39.17 4.06 -21.58
N TYR A 162 38.46 3.67 -20.52
CA TYR A 162 37.26 4.40 -20.06
C TYR A 162 37.64 5.42 -18.99
N ASN A 163 37.23 6.67 -19.24
CA ASN A 163 37.44 7.73 -18.28
C ASN A 163 36.31 7.69 -17.22
N MET A 164 36.58 7.01 -16.11
CA MET A 164 35.66 6.91 -14.99
C MET A 164 35.29 8.26 -14.38
N ASP A 165 36.22 9.20 -14.40
CA ASP A 165 35.98 10.55 -13.88
C ASP A 165 34.93 11.26 -14.72
N SER A 166 34.96 11.11 -16.04
CA SER A 166 33.95 11.67 -16.93
C SER A 166 32.56 11.01 -16.74
N ILE A 167 32.52 9.71 -16.54
CA ILE A 167 31.24 8.99 -16.25
C ILE A 167 30.68 9.49 -14.93
N ASN A 168 31.49 9.58 -13.88
CA ASN A 168 31.10 10.07 -12.58
C ASN A 168 30.61 11.52 -12.63
N GLU A 169 31.32 12.40 -13.34
CA GLU A 169 30.95 13.80 -13.53
C GLU A 169 29.60 13.92 -14.23
N MET A 170 29.39 13.22 -15.35
CA MET A 170 28.14 13.22 -16.10
C MET A 170 26.98 12.64 -15.29
N PHE A 171 27.20 11.57 -14.56
CA PHE A 171 26.17 11.01 -13.67
C PHE A 171 25.79 11.99 -12.56
N TRP A 172 26.81 12.63 -11.94
CA TRP A 172 26.59 13.61 -10.88
C TRP A 172 25.84 14.85 -11.36
N ASP A 173 26.06 15.26 -12.60
CA ASP A 173 25.38 16.41 -13.21
C ASP A 173 24.09 16.04 -13.94
N SER A 174 23.71 14.76 -13.91
CA SER A 174 22.51 14.27 -14.59
C SER A 174 21.20 14.86 -14.03
N ASN A 175 20.15 14.77 -14.85
CA ASN A 175 18.80 15.19 -14.43
C ASN A 175 18.30 14.38 -13.24
N LEU A 176 18.62 13.08 -13.19
CA LEU A 176 18.27 12.21 -12.07
C LEU A 176 18.92 12.70 -10.76
N MET A 177 20.22 13.00 -10.80
CA MET A 177 20.92 13.50 -9.60
C MET A 177 20.43 14.87 -9.16
N ASN A 178 20.03 15.71 -10.09
CA ASN A 178 19.39 16.99 -9.79
C ASN A 178 17.98 16.80 -9.20
N GLU A 179 17.19 15.84 -9.70
CA GLU A 179 15.89 15.46 -9.11
C GLU A 179 16.10 14.97 -7.66
N ILE A 180 17.07 14.09 -7.43
CA ILE A 180 17.42 13.55 -6.13
C ILE A 180 17.86 14.66 -5.16
N ARG A 181 18.78 15.56 -5.58
CA ARG A 181 19.27 16.68 -4.74
C ARG A 181 18.18 17.66 -4.33
N ASN A 182 17.22 17.90 -5.20
CA ASN A 182 16.12 18.84 -4.98
C ASN A 182 14.89 18.20 -4.34
N HIS A 183 14.92 16.91 -4.04
CA HIS A 183 13.80 16.23 -3.42
C HIS A 183 13.71 16.58 -1.93
N ASP A 184 12.53 17.02 -1.47
CA ASP A 184 12.30 17.48 -0.08
C ASP A 184 12.63 16.45 0.99
N THR A 185 12.69 15.17 0.62
CA THR A 185 12.97 14.04 1.52
C THR A 185 14.44 13.66 1.59
N ILE A 186 15.30 14.25 0.74
CA ILE A 186 16.73 13.93 0.70
C ILE A 186 17.52 15.06 1.35
N LYS A 187 18.31 14.72 2.36
CA LYS A 187 19.29 15.62 2.97
C LYS A 187 20.66 15.01 2.88
N ASN A 188 21.64 15.83 2.55
CA ASN A 188 23.06 15.50 2.49
C ASN A 188 23.41 14.42 1.48
N ILE A 189 23.97 14.85 0.39
CA ILE A 189 24.63 14.00 -0.59
C ILE A 189 26.12 14.24 -0.39
N ASP A 190 26.86 13.21 0.00
CA ASP A 190 28.32 13.29 0.14
C ASP A 190 28.95 12.30 -0.84
N ASN A 191 29.96 12.76 -1.57
CA ASN A 191 30.75 11.93 -2.46
C ASN A 191 32.04 11.54 -1.71
N GLN A 192 32.02 10.37 -1.07
CA GLN A 192 33.20 9.84 -0.41
C GLN A 192 33.85 8.76 -1.28
N ASN A 193 35.04 9.05 -1.79
CA ASN A 193 35.93 8.11 -2.49
C ASN A 193 35.51 7.67 -3.91
N GLY A 194 35.05 8.60 -4.75
CA GLY A 194 35.00 8.40 -6.22
C GLY A 194 33.96 7.44 -6.79
N ASN A 195 33.60 6.38 -6.09
CA ASN A 195 32.70 5.32 -6.60
C ASN A 195 31.48 5.09 -5.73
N TYR A 196 31.28 5.86 -4.66
CA TYR A 196 30.18 5.72 -3.74
C TYR A 196 29.44 7.04 -3.59
N TYR A 197 28.10 6.99 -3.73
CA TYR A 197 27.23 8.10 -3.48
C TYR A 197 26.41 7.80 -2.23
N TRP A 198 26.45 8.69 -1.25
CA TRP A 198 25.74 8.55 0.00
C TRP A 198 24.50 9.42 -0.02
N PHE A 199 23.35 8.83 0.24
CA PHE A 199 22.07 9.52 0.31
C PHE A 199 21.42 9.32 1.66
N GLU A 200 20.97 10.41 2.25
CA GLU A 200 20.16 10.41 3.44
C GLU A 200 18.70 10.67 3.05
N PHE A 201 17.83 9.70 3.27
CA PHE A 201 16.41 9.81 2.97
C PHE A 201 15.60 9.97 4.24
N LYS A 202 14.64 10.91 4.23
CA LYS A 202 13.73 11.17 5.35
C LYS A 202 12.42 10.42 5.27
N ALA A 203 12.17 9.71 4.17
CA ALA A 203 10.94 8.97 3.92
C ALA A 203 11.26 7.62 3.28
N PRO A 204 10.39 6.60 3.42
CA PRO A 204 10.58 5.34 2.74
C PRO A 204 10.60 5.55 1.23
N ILE A 205 11.59 4.96 0.58
CA ILE A 205 11.79 5.02 -0.86
C ILE A 205 11.57 3.62 -1.43
N ASN A 206 10.95 3.56 -2.58
CA ASN A 206 10.92 2.34 -3.37
C ASN A 206 12.27 2.17 -4.06
N PHE A 207 13.13 1.32 -3.45
CA PHE A 207 14.48 1.08 -3.93
C PHE A 207 14.53 0.49 -5.32
N ASP A 208 13.63 -0.42 -5.66
CA ASP A 208 13.61 -1.07 -6.98
C ASP A 208 13.42 -0.03 -8.08
N LYS A 209 12.51 0.94 -7.85
CA LYS A 209 12.32 2.06 -8.78
C LYS A 209 13.50 3.03 -8.82
N LEU A 210 14.19 3.20 -7.69
CA LEU A 210 15.38 4.04 -7.65
C LEU A 210 16.53 3.37 -8.42
N VAL A 211 16.75 2.07 -8.22
CA VAL A 211 17.73 1.28 -9.00
C VAL A 211 17.41 1.37 -10.48
N GLU A 212 16.16 1.12 -10.88
CA GLU A 212 15.73 1.20 -12.28
C GLU A 212 16.01 2.58 -12.89
N LYS A 213 15.75 3.66 -12.16
CA LYS A 213 16.08 5.03 -12.62
C LYS A 213 17.59 5.25 -12.78
N ILE A 214 18.40 4.75 -11.83
CA ILE A 214 19.86 4.86 -11.88
C ILE A 214 20.42 4.07 -13.06
N ASP A 215 19.95 2.86 -13.26
CA ASP A 215 20.38 2.01 -14.37
C ASP A 215 20.01 2.64 -15.72
N ASN A 216 18.84 3.24 -15.84
CA ASN A 216 18.43 3.96 -17.05
C ASN A 216 19.28 5.21 -17.30
N GLU A 217 19.65 5.96 -16.28
CA GLU A 217 20.48 7.15 -16.40
C GLU A 217 21.91 6.76 -16.80
N LEU A 218 22.48 5.74 -16.16
CA LEU A 218 23.79 5.20 -16.53
C LEU A 218 23.79 4.64 -17.94
N TYR A 219 22.71 3.95 -18.35
CA TYR A 219 22.54 3.50 -19.72
C TYR A 219 22.67 4.65 -20.71
N GLN A 220 21.98 5.76 -20.43
CA GLN A 220 21.98 6.93 -21.30
C GLN A 220 23.38 7.55 -21.40
N ILE A 221 24.01 7.77 -20.25
CA ILE A 221 25.36 8.34 -20.16
C ILE A 221 26.39 7.47 -20.90
N LEU A 222 26.40 6.17 -20.67
CA LEU A 222 27.34 5.26 -21.30
C LEU A 222 27.09 5.14 -22.81
N THR A 223 25.83 5.18 -23.23
CA THR A 223 25.49 5.14 -24.67
C THR A 223 25.90 6.42 -25.37
N ASP A 224 25.73 7.58 -24.72
CA ASP A 224 26.13 8.87 -25.27
C ASP A 224 27.67 9.02 -25.37
N LEU A 225 28.39 8.50 -24.37
CA LEU A 225 29.84 8.56 -24.37
C LEU A 225 30.51 7.57 -25.34
N TYR A 226 30.02 6.35 -25.38
CA TYR A 226 30.72 5.23 -26.01
C TYR A 226 29.94 4.54 -27.13
N GLY A 227 28.66 4.86 -27.28
CA GLY A 227 27.75 4.22 -28.22
C GLY A 227 27.23 2.86 -27.78
N TYR A 228 26.10 2.45 -28.34
CA TYR A 228 25.34 1.26 -27.94
C TYR A 228 26.14 -0.06 -27.95
N LYS A 229 27.05 -0.23 -28.89
CA LYS A 229 27.83 -1.46 -29.00
C LYS A 229 28.78 -1.64 -27.82
N LYS A 230 29.51 -0.58 -27.47
CA LYS A 230 30.43 -0.59 -26.30
C LYS A 230 29.65 -0.62 -24.97
N TYR A 231 28.49 0.03 -24.91
CA TYR A 231 27.63 -0.06 -23.75
C TYR A 231 27.32 -1.53 -23.37
N ARG A 232 26.93 -2.38 -24.32
CA ARG A 232 26.64 -3.80 -24.05
C ARG A 232 27.85 -4.57 -23.50
N GLU A 233 29.04 -4.24 -23.92
CA GLU A 233 30.27 -4.85 -23.40
C GLU A 233 30.53 -4.40 -21.94
N ILE A 234 30.25 -3.14 -21.63
CA ILE A 234 30.47 -2.55 -20.31
C ILE A 234 29.41 -3.01 -19.32
N ILE A 235 28.13 -3.02 -19.71
CA ILE A 235 26.99 -3.25 -18.78
C ILE A 235 26.98 -4.67 -18.21
N GLU A 236 27.52 -5.65 -18.93
CA GLU A 236 27.64 -7.02 -18.42
C GLU A 236 28.59 -7.10 -17.19
N HIS A 237 29.44 -6.08 -17.00
CA HIS A 237 30.36 -5.96 -15.88
C HIS A 237 29.99 -4.86 -14.89
N PHE A 238 28.91 -4.13 -15.16
CA PHE A 238 28.46 -3.00 -14.35
C PHE A 238 27.37 -3.47 -13.39
N GLU A 239 27.65 -3.48 -12.12
CA GLU A 239 26.67 -3.84 -11.09
C GLU A 239 26.40 -2.63 -10.21
N THR A 240 25.20 -2.03 -10.36
CA THR A 240 24.73 -1.01 -9.43
C THR A 240 24.20 -1.70 -8.19
N LYS A 241 24.84 -1.47 -7.06
CA LYS A 241 24.40 -1.99 -5.75
C LYS A 241 23.94 -0.87 -4.87
N ILE A 242 22.77 -1.03 -4.29
CA ILE A 242 22.34 -0.21 -3.17
C ILE A 242 22.73 -0.92 -1.90
N HIS A 243 23.67 -0.33 -1.17
CA HIS A 243 24.08 -0.81 0.13
C HIS A 243 23.30 -0.07 1.22
N PHE A 244 22.60 -0.81 2.01
CA PHE A 244 22.01 -0.30 3.25
C PHE A 244 23.12 -0.11 4.29
N VAL A 245 23.36 1.12 4.73
CA VAL A 245 24.48 1.41 5.62
C VAL A 245 24.06 1.52 7.07
N SER A 246 22.93 2.11 7.34
CA SER A 246 22.35 2.13 8.69
C SER A 246 20.86 2.42 8.68
N GLU A 247 20.15 1.84 9.64
CA GLU A 247 18.76 2.13 9.89
C GLU A 247 18.61 2.58 11.35
N ASP A 248 18.45 3.87 11.57
CA ASP A 248 17.94 4.38 12.83
C ASP A 248 16.45 4.63 12.69
N ARG A 249 15.65 3.56 12.88
CA ARG A 249 14.19 3.66 12.90
C ARG A 249 13.72 3.84 14.33
N PHE A 250 13.28 5.02 14.67
CA PHE A 250 12.36 5.22 15.78
C PHE A 250 10.99 5.63 15.24
N LEU A 251 10.15 4.65 14.96
CA LEU A 251 8.74 4.88 14.74
C LEU A 251 8.07 5.03 16.11
N ASN A 252 7.96 6.25 16.61
CA ASN A 252 7.09 6.56 17.73
C ASN A 252 5.64 6.62 17.22
N VAL A 253 4.98 5.49 17.23
CA VAL A 253 3.53 5.44 17.07
C VAL A 253 2.91 5.84 18.40
N GLY A 254 2.81 7.14 18.65
CA GLY A 254 2.00 7.68 19.73
C GLY A 254 0.53 7.52 19.39
N LEU A 255 0.00 6.32 19.54
CA LEU A 255 -1.44 6.13 19.62
C LEU A 255 -1.86 6.65 21.00
N ASP A 256 -1.98 7.99 21.10
CA ASP A 256 -2.47 8.58 22.33
C ASP A 256 -3.97 8.28 22.43
N LYS A 257 -4.27 7.54 23.44
CA LYS A 257 -5.48 7.21 24.15
C LYS A 257 -6.18 5.90 23.81
N LEU A 258 -6.20 5.20 24.88
CA LEU A 258 -7.01 4.11 25.44
C LEU A 258 -8.13 3.49 24.57
N TYR A 259 -8.84 4.22 23.73
CA TYR A 259 -9.99 3.70 23.01
C TYR A 259 -9.58 2.81 21.82
N TRP A 260 -8.55 3.19 21.11
CA TRP A 260 -8.02 2.45 19.96
C TRP A 260 -7.20 1.23 20.34
N ARG A 261 -6.25 1.44 21.28
CA ARG A 261 -5.45 0.33 21.78
C ARG A 261 -6.31 -0.83 22.24
N LYS A 262 -7.45 -0.53 22.89
CA LYS A 262 -8.31 -1.57 23.44
C LYS A 262 -8.82 -2.58 22.43
N PHE A 263 -9.08 -2.18 21.19
CA PHE A 263 -9.56 -3.12 20.19
C PHE A 263 -8.51 -3.49 19.13
N ILE A 264 -7.63 -2.58 18.73
CA ILE A 264 -6.55 -2.94 17.79
C ILE A 264 -5.58 -3.97 18.42
N ASP A 265 -5.25 -3.81 19.69
CA ASP A 265 -4.40 -4.77 20.40
C ASP A 265 -5.08 -6.14 20.61
N LEU A 266 -6.38 -6.23 20.42
CA LEU A 266 -7.15 -7.47 20.46
C LEU A 266 -7.32 -8.12 19.09
N MET A 267 -7.01 -7.42 18.01
CA MET A 267 -7.03 -7.99 16.67
C MET A 267 -5.89 -8.98 16.50
N GLU A 268 -6.23 -10.22 16.23
CA GLU A 268 -5.27 -11.31 16.05
C GLU A 268 -4.64 -11.31 14.66
N TYR A 269 -5.34 -10.73 13.68
CA TYR A 269 -4.90 -10.64 12.29
C TYR A 269 -4.16 -9.32 11.99
N PRO A 270 -3.35 -9.28 10.91
CA PRO A 270 -2.60 -8.08 10.54
C PRO A 270 -3.50 -6.85 10.37
N VAL A 271 -3.09 -5.74 10.95
CA VAL A 271 -3.79 -4.46 10.91
C VAL A 271 -2.93 -3.43 10.17
N PHE A 272 -3.49 -2.86 9.12
CA PHE A 272 -2.91 -1.75 8.38
C PHE A 272 -3.76 -0.50 8.61
N ILE A 273 -3.11 0.61 8.94
CA ILE A 273 -3.81 1.86 9.22
C ILE A 273 -3.46 2.87 8.12
N ASP A 274 -4.49 3.30 7.40
CA ASP A 274 -4.40 4.33 6.36
C ASP A 274 -4.78 5.71 6.93
N ASN A 275 -4.40 6.79 6.24
CA ASN A 275 -4.78 8.16 6.58
C ASN A 275 -4.45 8.60 8.03
N ILE A 276 -3.38 8.15 8.60
CA ILE A 276 -2.87 8.68 9.86
C ILE A 276 -2.08 9.98 9.58
N GLU A 277 -2.27 11.00 10.42
CA GLU A 277 -1.46 12.21 10.37
C GLU A 277 0.02 11.89 10.56
N GLY A 278 0.86 12.34 9.65
CA GLY A 278 2.31 12.08 9.64
C GLY A 278 2.76 10.90 8.76
N LEU A 279 1.84 10.10 8.21
CA LEU A 279 2.22 9.11 7.19
C LEU A 279 2.59 9.79 5.87
N PRO A 280 3.63 9.30 5.16
CA PRO A 280 3.88 9.73 3.79
C PRO A 280 2.68 9.47 2.90
N TYR A 281 2.56 10.27 1.85
CA TYR A 281 1.52 10.08 0.84
C TYR A 281 1.57 8.65 0.28
N ASN A 282 0.39 8.04 0.11
CA ASN A 282 0.22 6.69 -0.43
C ASN A 282 0.88 5.57 0.40
N CYS A 283 1.07 5.79 1.70
CA CYS A 283 1.59 4.78 2.62
C CYS A 283 0.56 4.38 3.66
N VAL A 284 0.71 3.18 4.19
CA VAL A 284 -0.04 2.64 5.33
C VAL A 284 0.92 2.19 6.43
N LEU A 285 0.45 2.23 7.66
CA LEU A 285 1.17 1.71 8.81
C LEU A 285 0.77 0.25 9.08
N TRP A 286 1.69 -0.70 9.00
CA TRP A 286 1.49 -2.02 9.58
C TRP A 286 1.62 -1.94 11.10
N TYR A 287 0.49 -2.00 11.79
CA TYR A 287 0.42 -1.69 13.22
C TYR A 287 1.28 -2.62 14.08
N GLN A 288 1.18 -3.94 13.92
CA GLN A 288 1.92 -4.90 14.75
C GLN A 288 3.43 -4.81 14.57
N LYS A 289 3.89 -4.59 13.33
CA LYS A 289 5.33 -4.49 13.01
C LYS A 289 5.89 -3.08 13.13
N LYS A 290 5.03 -2.07 13.37
CA LYS A 290 5.44 -0.65 13.39
C LYS A 290 6.21 -0.25 12.11
N GLN A 291 5.78 -0.78 10.98
CA GLN A 291 6.42 -0.58 9.69
C GLN A 291 5.50 0.20 8.75
N ILE A 292 6.11 1.08 7.96
CA ILE A 292 5.40 1.79 6.92
C ILE A 292 5.63 1.08 5.61
N ILE A 293 4.53 0.90 4.87
CA ILE A 293 4.49 0.19 3.61
C ILE A 293 3.82 1.09 2.58
N GLU A 294 4.33 1.16 1.37
CA GLU A 294 3.61 1.76 0.26
C GLU A 294 2.32 0.98 -0.03
N LYS A 295 1.23 1.71 -0.21
CA LYS A 295 -0.09 1.12 -0.46
C LYS A 295 -0.09 0.19 -1.68
N ASN A 296 0.59 0.59 -2.75
CA ASN A 296 0.69 -0.22 -3.97
C ASN A 296 1.44 -1.55 -3.73
N ASP A 297 2.46 -1.53 -2.89
CA ASP A 297 3.21 -2.74 -2.58
C ASP A 297 2.41 -3.66 -1.66
N LEU A 298 1.73 -3.11 -0.66
CA LEU A 298 0.77 -3.88 0.14
C LEU A 298 -0.28 -4.57 -0.74
N ILE A 299 -0.90 -3.85 -1.69
CA ILE A 299 -1.92 -4.40 -2.57
C ILE A 299 -1.35 -5.54 -3.44
N LYS A 300 -0.16 -5.33 -4.02
CA LYS A 300 0.52 -6.38 -4.81
C LYS A 300 0.79 -7.63 -3.98
N ASP A 301 1.28 -7.43 -2.76
CA ASP A 301 1.59 -8.53 -1.86
C ASP A 301 0.33 -9.26 -1.40
N LEU A 302 -0.74 -8.55 -1.08
CA LEU A 302 -2.04 -9.16 -0.76
C LEU A 302 -2.56 -10.02 -1.91
N ILE A 303 -2.40 -9.57 -3.16
CA ILE A 303 -2.86 -10.32 -4.34
C ILE A 303 -1.95 -11.52 -4.63
N LYS A 304 -0.63 -11.40 -4.45
CA LYS A 304 0.35 -12.43 -4.81
C LYS A 304 0.58 -13.46 -3.71
N ASN A 305 0.68 -13.00 -2.47
CA ASN A 305 1.13 -13.78 -1.33
C ASN A 305 0.03 -13.85 -0.27
N ASN A 306 -0.68 -14.95 -0.21
CA ASN A 306 -1.71 -15.18 0.81
C ASN A 306 -1.13 -15.55 2.20
N ASN A 307 0.17 -15.44 2.43
CA ASN A 307 0.85 -15.81 3.67
C ASN A 307 1.21 -14.57 4.50
N TRP A 308 0.20 -13.91 5.06
CA TRP A 308 0.36 -12.79 6.00
C TRP A 308 0.25 -13.21 7.47
N LEU A 309 0.18 -14.49 7.73
CA LEU A 309 0.14 -15.07 9.10
C LEU A 309 1.54 -15.43 9.57
#